data_170ee50d6c191b3bd630f3c77c634a92
#
_entry.id   170ee50d6c191b3bd630f3c77c634a92
#
_cell.length_a   1.000
_cell.length_b   1.000
_cell.length_c   1.000
_cell.angle_alpha   90.00
_cell.angle_beta   90.00
_cell.angle_gamma   90.00
#
_symmetry.space_group_name_H-M   'P 1'
#
loop_
_entity.id
_entity.type
_entity.pdbx_description
1 polymer ?
#
loop_
_entity_poly.entity_id
_entity_poly.type
_entity_poly.pdbx_seq_one_letter_code
_entity_poly.pdbx_strand_id
1 'polypeptide(L)'
;DVLGSRGLGDVYKRQEYAQCDTEKMNKLILGGPMMGMSAFDLDTPVGKGNNAVLAFEKYSEPVVTNCIRCGRCIKACPFDLMPTEMEKAYKRRDVEALKKLKVNLCMNCGCCTYACPAGRKLAETNQLAKALIPRK
;
A
#
# COMPACT_ATOMS: atom_id res chain seq x y z
N ASP A 1 -25.91 -14.11 -6.69
CA ASP A 1 -26.08 -14.95 -5.50
C ASP A 1 -24.80 -15.60 -4.96
N VAL A 2 -23.83 -15.77 -5.79
CA VAL A 2 -22.52 -16.31 -5.39
C VAL A 2 -21.73 -15.30 -4.54
N LEU A 3 -22.02 -14.04 -4.68
CA LEU A 3 -21.31 -12.94 -4.01
C LEU A 3 -21.83 -12.64 -2.60
N GLY A 4 -23.03 -13.04 -2.28
CA GLY A 4 -23.69 -12.59 -1.05
C GLY A 4 -23.59 -13.55 0.12
N SER A 5 -23.45 -14.82 -0.09
CA SER A 5 -23.79 -15.75 0.97
C SER A 5 -22.66 -16.62 1.52
N ARG A 6 -21.55 -16.72 0.87
CA ARG A 6 -20.52 -17.69 1.34
C ARG A 6 -19.11 -17.30 0.98
N GLY A 7 -18.57 -16.42 1.77
CA GLY A 7 -17.23 -16.01 1.51
C GLY A 7 -17.14 -15.36 0.13
N LEU A 8 -16.31 -14.49 0.01
CA LEU A 8 -16.23 -13.61 -1.14
C LEU A 8 -15.55 -14.28 -2.34
N GLY A 9 -15.32 -15.62 -2.27
CA GLY A 9 -14.62 -16.38 -3.29
C GLY A 9 -13.16 -16.00 -3.41
N ASP A 10 -12.49 -16.60 -4.34
CA ASP A 10 -11.11 -16.28 -4.69
C ASP A 10 -11.10 -15.09 -5.64
N VAL A 11 -9.97 -14.44 -5.76
CA VAL A 11 -9.77 -13.35 -6.72
C VAL A 11 -10.06 -13.83 -8.15
N TYR A 12 -9.64 -15.03 -8.51
CA TYR A 12 -9.90 -15.64 -9.81
C TYR A 12 -11.39 -15.68 -10.17
N LYS A 13 -12.24 -16.16 -9.26
CA LYS A 13 -13.70 -16.23 -9.50
C LYS A 13 -14.34 -14.87 -9.75
N ARG A 14 -13.83 -13.83 -9.09
CA ARG A 14 -14.32 -12.46 -9.33
C ARG A 14 -13.90 -11.92 -10.69
N GLN A 15 -12.72 -12.28 -11.13
CA GLN A 15 -12.21 -11.87 -12.44
C GLN A 15 -12.92 -12.61 -13.57
N GLU A 16 -13.19 -13.90 -13.39
CA GLU A 16 -14.01 -14.69 -14.31
C GLU A 16 -15.41 -14.10 -14.45
N TYR A 17 -16.05 -13.77 -13.31
CA TYR A 17 -17.35 -13.09 -13.32
C TYR A 17 -17.32 -11.73 -14.01
N ALA A 18 -16.26 -10.97 -13.86
CA ALA A 18 -16.04 -9.67 -14.50
C ALA A 18 -15.55 -9.78 -15.95
N GLN A 19 -15.41 -11.00 -16.49
CA GLN A 19 -14.88 -11.26 -17.84
C GLN A 19 -13.49 -10.62 -18.05
N CYS A 20 -12.66 -10.60 -17.03
CA CYS A 20 -11.32 -10.04 -17.08
C CYS A 20 -10.34 -11.01 -17.72
N ASP A 21 -9.53 -10.53 -18.67
CA ASP A 21 -8.48 -11.34 -19.30
C ASP A 21 -7.28 -11.49 -18.34
N THR A 22 -7.21 -12.62 -17.68
CA THR A 22 -6.18 -12.90 -16.66
C THR A 22 -4.78 -13.05 -17.26
N GLU A 23 -4.67 -13.42 -18.54
CA GLU A 23 -3.37 -13.60 -19.21
C GLU A 23 -2.68 -12.27 -19.51
N LYS A 24 -3.46 -11.20 -19.75
CA LYS A 24 -2.93 -9.86 -20.02
C LYS A 24 -2.65 -9.04 -18.76
N MET A 25 -3.08 -9.52 -17.62
CA MET A 25 -2.97 -8.80 -16.37
C MET A 25 -1.56 -8.91 -15.79
N ASN A 26 -0.95 -7.77 -15.47
CA ASN A 26 0.38 -7.74 -14.87
C ASN A 26 0.41 -7.25 -13.42
N LYS A 27 -0.69 -6.70 -12.92
CA LYS A 27 -0.81 -6.30 -11.51
C LYS A 27 -2.23 -6.42 -10.99
N LEU A 28 -2.35 -6.95 -9.79
CA LEU A 28 -3.59 -7.15 -9.07
C LEU A 28 -3.53 -6.49 -7.70
N ILE A 29 -4.56 -5.71 -7.35
CA ILE A 29 -4.66 -5.03 -6.05
C ILE A 29 -5.99 -5.39 -5.39
N LEU A 30 -5.92 -5.83 -4.15
CA LEU A 30 -7.06 -6.03 -3.26
C LEU A 30 -7.30 -4.75 -2.45
N GLY A 31 -8.41 -4.09 -2.68
CA GLY A 31 -8.75 -2.79 -2.08
C GLY A 31 -8.64 -1.63 -3.07
N GLY A 32 -8.48 -0.42 -2.55
CA GLY A 32 -8.35 0.79 -3.36
C GLY A 32 -6.96 0.97 -3.99
N PRO A 33 -6.83 1.84 -5.00
CA PRO A 33 -5.58 2.00 -5.75
C PRO A 33 -4.42 2.56 -4.91
N MET A 34 -4.70 3.28 -3.83
CA MET A 34 -3.68 3.89 -2.97
C MET A 34 -3.41 3.09 -1.69
N MET A 35 -4.43 2.47 -1.11
CA MET A 35 -4.34 1.77 0.18
C MET A 35 -4.45 0.25 0.05
N GLY A 36 -4.77 -0.26 -1.14
CA GLY A 36 -4.89 -1.69 -1.39
C GLY A 36 -3.54 -2.41 -1.32
N MET A 37 -3.62 -3.70 -1.12
CA MET A 37 -2.46 -4.59 -1.11
C MET A 37 -2.37 -5.34 -2.44
N SER A 38 -1.18 -5.45 -3.01
CA SER A 38 -0.98 -6.30 -4.18
C SER A 38 -1.23 -7.76 -3.80
N ALA A 39 -2.07 -8.44 -4.56
CA ALA A 39 -2.25 -9.88 -4.44
C ALA A 39 -1.02 -10.58 -5.03
N PHE A 40 -0.60 -11.65 -4.37
CA PHE A 40 0.53 -12.45 -4.81
C PHE A 40 0.12 -13.44 -5.92
N ASP A 41 -1.08 -13.97 -5.79
CA ASP A 41 -1.65 -14.94 -6.73
C ASP A 41 -3.16 -14.71 -6.90
N LEU A 42 -3.74 -15.45 -7.85
CA LEU A 42 -5.17 -15.42 -8.15
C LEU A 42 -6.01 -16.25 -7.18
N ASP A 43 -5.40 -17.16 -6.46
CA ASP A 43 -6.06 -18.03 -5.49
C ASP A 43 -6.19 -17.35 -4.11
N THR A 44 -5.68 -16.12 -3.99
CA THR A 44 -5.80 -15.33 -2.75
C THR A 44 -7.28 -15.16 -2.37
N PRO A 45 -7.71 -15.62 -1.19
CA PRO A 45 -9.09 -15.49 -0.77
C PRO A 45 -9.45 -14.01 -0.54
N VAL A 46 -10.58 -13.60 -1.09
CA VAL A 46 -11.11 -12.26 -0.88
C VAL A 46 -11.84 -12.21 0.46
N GLY A 47 -11.25 -11.54 1.43
CA GLY A 47 -11.80 -11.40 2.78
C GLY A 47 -12.90 -10.35 2.88
N LYS A 48 -13.57 -10.34 4.04
CA LYS A 48 -14.65 -9.39 4.37
C LYS A 48 -14.24 -7.92 4.30
N GLY A 49 -12.93 -7.64 4.50
CA GLY A 49 -12.39 -6.28 4.45
C GLY A 49 -12.02 -5.79 3.04
N ASN A 50 -12.11 -6.64 2.02
CA ASN A 50 -11.73 -6.28 0.66
C ASN A 50 -12.96 -5.77 -0.11
N ASN A 51 -13.06 -4.46 -0.27
CA ASN A 51 -14.17 -3.80 -0.97
C ASN A 51 -14.01 -3.76 -2.49
N ALA A 52 -12.80 -3.94 -3.01
CA ALA A 52 -12.55 -3.92 -4.46
C ALA A 52 -11.42 -4.89 -4.83
N VAL A 53 -11.42 -5.30 -6.09
CA VAL A 53 -10.33 -6.00 -6.75
C VAL A 53 -10.02 -5.23 -8.02
N LEU A 54 -8.80 -4.71 -8.13
CA LEU A 54 -8.35 -3.91 -9.27
C LEU A 54 -7.32 -4.71 -10.05
N ALA A 55 -7.59 -4.92 -11.33
CA ALA A 55 -6.70 -5.59 -12.26
C ALA A 55 -6.15 -4.57 -13.27
N PHE A 56 -4.85 -4.58 -13.48
CA PHE A 56 -4.18 -3.70 -14.43
C PHE A 56 -3.47 -4.52 -15.50
N GLU A 57 -3.78 -4.23 -16.75
CA GLU A 57 -3.10 -4.86 -17.90
C GLU A 57 -1.69 -4.26 -18.13
N LYS A 58 -1.58 -2.96 -17.97
CA LYS A 58 -0.32 -2.22 -18.18
C LYS A 58 0.04 -1.44 -16.92
N TYR A 59 0.91 -2.02 -16.12
CA TYR A 59 1.49 -1.34 -14.98
C TYR A 59 3.01 -1.41 -15.08
N SER A 60 3.65 -0.25 -15.03
CA SER A 60 5.10 -0.16 -14.85
C SER A 60 5.41 0.44 -13.48
N GLU A 61 6.26 -0.22 -12.73
CA GLU A 61 6.71 0.34 -11.45
C GLU A 61 7.57 1.57 -11.71
N PRO A 62 7.34 2.66 -10.96
CA PRO A 62 8.19 3.84 -11.06
C PRO A 62 9.62 3.49 -10.61
N VAL A 63 10.60 4.02 -11.34
CA VAL A 63 12.01 3.87 -10.95
C VAL A 63 12.25 4.62 -9.64
N VAL A 64 12.70 3.87 -8.63
CA VAL A 64 13.02 4.44 -7.32
C VAL A 64 14.38 5.14 -7.38
N THR A 65 14.40 6.43 -7.09
CA THR A 65 15.61 7.24 -7.05
C THR A 65 15.88 7.81 -5.65
N ASN A 66 17.02 8.47 -5.49
CA ASN A 66 17.37 9.10 -4.23
C ASN A 66 16.42 10.26 -3.89
N CYS A 67 16.18 10.47 -2.60
CA CYS A 67 15.35 11.58 -2.12
C CYS A 67 15.98 12.93 -2.46
N ILE A 68 15.27 13.76 -3.23
CA ILE A 68 15.68 15.13 -3.60
C ILE A 68 15.31 16.18 -2.56
N ARG A 69 14.77 15.77 -1.41
CA ARG A 69 14.37 16.64 -0.28
C ARG A 69 13.36 17.75 -0.65
N CYS A 70 12.48 17.51 -1.61
CA CYS A 70 11.51 18.49 -2.11
C CYS A 70 10.35 18.82 -1.13
N GLY A 71 10.16 18.02 -0.06
CA GLY A 71 9.11 18.23 0.95
C GLY A 71 7.68 17.89 0.52
N ARG A 72 7.43 17.43 -0.72
CA ARG A 72 6.07 17.13 -1.21
C ARG A 72 5.36 16.08 -0.38
N CYS A 73 6.07 15.07 0.10
CA CYS A 73 5.50 14.01 0.93
C CYS A 73 5.01 14.52 2.29
N ILE A 74 5.64 15.57 2.86
CA ILE A 74 5.21 16.21 4.10
C ILE A 74 3.94 17.00 3.82
N LYS A 75 3.93 17.84 2.78
CA LYS A 75 2.77 18.65 2.40
C LYS A 75 1.55 17.80 2.02
N ALA A 76 1.77 16.60 1.46
CA ALA A 76 0.69 15.69 1.10
C ALA A 76 0.18 14.87 2.29
N CYS A 77 0.84 14.92 3.45
CA CYS A 77 0.45 14.15 4.61
C CYS A 77 -0.67 14.86 5.39
N PRO A 78 -1.85 14.24 5.58
CA PRO A 78 -2.95 14.87 6.32
C PRO A 78 -2.68 15.04 7.82
N PHE A 79 -1.60 14.45 8.34
CA PHE A 79 -1.17 14.53 9.74
C PHE A 79 0.17 15.26 9.91
N ASP A 80 0.66 15.95 8.89
CA ASP A 80 1.94 16.68 8.91
C ASP A 80 3.13 15.84 9.39
N LEU A 81 3.09 14.53 9.07
CA LEU A 81 4.17 13.63 9.42
C LEU A 81 5.37 13.81 8.47
N MET A 82 6.52 13.26 8.88
CA MET A 82 7.76 13.33 8.12
C MET A 82 8.12 11.96 7.50
N PRO A 83 7.46 11.52 6.39
CA PRO A 83 7.61 10.16 5.86
C PRO A 83 9.05 9.78 5.52
N THR A 84 9.85 10.72 5.02
CA THR A 84 11.26 10.47 4.70
C THR A 84 12.14 10.26 5.92
N GLU A 85 11.88 10.96 7.02
CA GLU A 85 12.62 10.73 8.27
C GLU A 85 12.19 9.40 8.93
N MET A 86 10.90 9.06 8.82
CA MET A 86 10.41 7.75 9.26
C MET A 86 11.07 6.62 8.47
N GLU A 87 11.24 6.76 7.15
CA GLU A 87 11.94 5.79 6.33
C GLU A 87 13.42 5.63 6.76
N LYS A 88 14.10 6.74 7.06
CA LYS A 88 15.48 6.70 7.55
C LYS A 88 15.59 6.01 8.92
N ALA A 89 14.67 6.33 9.83
CA ALA A 89 14.61 5.71 11.16
C ALA A 89 14.30 4.22 11.06
N TYR A 90 13.39 3.82 10.16
CA TYR A 90 13.09 2.43 9.88
C TYR A 90 14.31 1.66 9.38
N LYS A 91 15.06 2.21 8.40
CA LYS A 91 16.29 1.59 7.88
C LYS A 91 17.36 1.40 8.95
N ARG A 92 17.41 2.28 9.94
CA ARG A 92 18.31 2.17 11.10
C ARG A 92 17.74 1.30 12.22
N ARG A 93 16.48 0.86 12.09
CA ARG A 93 15.71 0.16 13.13
C ARG A 93 15.63 0.92 14.45
N ASP A 94 15.63 2.24 14.37
CA ASP A 94 15.58 3.12 15.55
C ASP A 94 14.13 3.32 15.99
N VAL A 95 13.70 2.47 16.92
CA VAL A 95 12.33 2.47 17.46
C VAL A 95 12.03 3.77 18.23
N GLU A 96 13.00 4.33 18.92
CA GLU A 96 12.80 5.56 19.69
C GLU A 96 12.60 6.77 18.77
N ALA A 97 13.36 6.86 17.68
CA ALA A 97 13.14 7.87 16.65
C ALA A 97 11.77 7.71 15.99
N LEU A 98 11.33 6.48 15.70
CA LEU A 98 10.00 6.21 15.13
C LEU A 98 8.86 6.66 16.06
N LYS A 99 9.00 6.44 17.38
CA LYS A 99 8.06 6.93 18.38
C LYS A 99 8.01 8.46 18.41
N LYS A 100 9.17 9.12 18.43
CA LYS A 100 9.27 10.59 18.38
C LYS A 100 8.65 11.18 17.13
N LEU A 101 8.83 10.52 15.98
CA LEU A 101 8.22 10.89 14.70
C LEU A 101 6.72 10.56 14.62
N LYS A 102 6.15 9.98 15.68
CA LYS A 102 4.72 9.64 15.79
C LYS A 102 4.22 8.75 14.64
N VAL A 103 5.04 7.77 14.22
CA VAL A 103 4.69 6.87 13.11
C VAL A 103 3.34 6.17 13.32
N ASN A 104 2.92 5.97 14.58
CA ASN A 104 1.62 5.37 14.91
C ASN A 104 0.42 6.17 14.40
N LEU A 105 0.55 7.47 14.18
CA LEU A 105 -0.50 8.32 13.61
C LEU A 105 -0.66 8.14 12.11
N CYS A 106 0.31 7.50 11.43
CA CYS A 106 0.20 7.26 10.00
C CYS A 106 -0.98 6.32 9.70
N MET A 107 -1.95 6.79 8.91
CA MET A 107 -3.11 5.99 8.48
C MET A 107 -2.88 5.18 7.20
N ASN A 108 -1.65 5.15 6.70
CA ASN A 108 -1.25 4.44 5.48
C ASN A 108 -2.07 4.83 4.22
N CYS A 109 -2.47 6.10 4.11
CA CYS A 109 -3.30 6.59 3.00
C CYS A 109 -2.62 6.58 1.63
N GLY A 110 -1.30 6.40 1.55
CA GLY A 110 -0.55 6.38 0.29
C GLY A 110 -0.19 7.76 -0.30
N CYS A 111 -0.73 8.88 0.22
CA CYS A 111 -0.52 10.22 -0.34
C CYS A 111 0.97 10.60 -0.46
N CYS A 112 1.80 10.22 0.51
CA CYS A 112 3.23 10.51 0.50
C CYS A 112 3.98 9.72 -0.59
N THR A 113 3.59 8.47 -0.86
CA THR A 113 4.14 7.67 -1.96
C THR A 113 3.72 8.27 -3.30
N TYR A 114 2.44 8.60 -3.46
CA TYR A 114 1.89 9.20 -4.69
C TYR A 114 2.55 10.55 -5.02
N ALA A 115 2.72 11.42 -4.03
CA ALA A 115 3.30 12.75 -4.22
C ALA A 115 4.82 12.74 -4.43
N CYS A 116 5.49 11.58 -4.24
CA CYS A 116 6.94 11.50 -4.30
C CYS A 116 7.45 11.43 -5.75
N PRO A 117 8.15 12.46 -6.27
CA PRO A 117 8.70 12.43 -7.63
C PRO A 117 9.86 11.43 -7.80
N ALA A 118 10.45 10.98 -6.68
CA ALA A 118 11.53 10.00 -6.68
C ALA A 118 11.01 8.54 -6.62
N GLY A 119 9.71 8.31 -6.78
CA GLY A 119 9.10 6.98 -6.81
C GLY A 119 9.26 6.15 -5.53
N ARG A 120 9.50 6.81 -4.37
CA ARG A 120 9.81 6.09 -3.12
C ARG A 120 8.55 5.50 -2.49
N LYS A 121 8.62 4.25 -2.05
CA LYS A 121 7.54 3.50 -1.39
C LYS A 121 7.43 3.90 0.10
N LEU A 122 7.05 5.17 0.36
CA LEU A 122 7.06 5.74 1.71
C LEU A 122 5.93 5.20 2.60
N ALA A 123 4.73 5.00 2.04
CA ALA A 123 3.59 4.50 2.81
C ALA A 123 3.83 3.05 3.27
N GLU A 124 4.34 2.21 2.39
CA GLU A 124 4.68 0.82 2.70
C GLU A 124 5.77 0.75 3.77
N THR A 125 6.82 1.57 3.65
CA THR A 125 7.88 1.65 4.64
C THR A 125 7.35 2.12 6.00
N ASN A 126 6.43 3.10 6.03
CA ASN A 126 5.81 3.55 7.27
C ASN A 126 4.93 2.45 7.90
N GLN A 127 4.26 1.65 7.11
CA GLN A 127 3.49 0.50 7.59
C GLN A 127 4.40 -0.53 8.27
N LEU A 128 5.52 -0.87 7.65
CA LEU A 128 6.52 -1.74 8.23
C LEU A 128 7.15 -1.14 9.49
N ALA A 129 7.40 0.17 9.49
CA ALA A 129 7.90 0.88 10.66
C ALA A 129 6.95 0.82 11.86
N LYS A 130 5.63 0.89 11.61
CA LYS A 130 4.61 0.68 12.67
C LYS A 130 4.68 -0.73 13.27
N ALA A 131 4.96 -1.73 12.45
CA ALA A 131 5.06 -3.11 12.93
C ALA A 131 6.26 -3.35 13.85
N LEU A 132 7.30 -2.50 13.77
CA LEU A 132 8.44 -2.56 14.70
C LEU A 132 8.13 -2.03 16.10
N ILE A 133 7.06 -1.26 16.26
CA ILE A 133 6.68 -0.71 17.58
C ILE A 133 5.74 -1.71 18.26
N PRO A 134 6.12 -2.27 19.42
CA PRO A 134 5.25 -3.18 20.14
C PRO A 134 3.95 -2.47 20.51
N ARG A 135 2.82 -3.08 20.19
CA ARG A 135 1.51 -2.62 20.65
C ARG A 135 1.41 -2.92 22.15
N LYS A 136 1.23 -1.89 22.95
CA LYS A 136 0.84 -2.06 24.35
C LYS A 136 -0.62 -2.47 24.45
#